data_daae48c05be0000dc1eb6c3ae4a49245
#
_entry.id   daae48c05be0000dc1eb6c3ae4a49245
#
_cell.length_a   1.000
_cell.length_b   1.000
_cell.length_c   1.000
_cell.angle_alpha   90.00
_cell.angle_beta   90.00
_cell.angle_gamma   90.00
#
_symmetry.space_group_name_H-M   'P 1'
#
loop_
_entity.id
_entity.type
_entity.pdbx_description
1 polymer ?
#
loop_
_entity_poly.entity_id
_entity_poly.type
_entity_poly.pdbx_seq_one_letter_code
_entity_poly.pdbx_strand_id
1 'polypeptide(L)'
;SKVRGFDGAGNASNSIGAKSITVMAENVSRTSMSASAYQNEFTDVNGLLLNNKDTGISLPVVVGIQDNTATAVAGGDLKASDAITVEAITRVPWEIAFEPTVKGFISSAFSASMDPNLNVGNLCDSWAQGTATVEEVGAAGSISVMDYTGVADAHVAKDAIIDVQNGDLKVNALNDVVTVNFSGNISS
;
A
#
# COMPACT_ATOMS: atom_id res chain seq x y z
N SER A 1 -19.39 -11.52 4.16
CA SER A 1 -20.78 -11.66 3.69
C SER A 1 -21.16 -13.14 3.65
N LYS A 2 -22.39 -13.46 4.02
CA LYS A 2 -22.91 -14.83 3.87
C LYS A 2 -23.91 -14.86 2.71
N VAL A 3 -23.62 -15.66 1.70
CA VAL A 3 -24.59 -15.99 0.65
C VAL A 3 -25.38 -17.20 1.13
N ARG A 4 -26.71 -17.12 1.08
CA ARG A 4 -27.62 -18.24 1.37
C ARG A 4 -28.35 -18.60 0.10
N GLY A 5 -28.35 -19.88 -0.24
CA GLY A 5 -29.28 -20.43 -1.24
C GLY A 5 -30.68 -20.58 -0.67
N PHE A 6 -31.66 -20.69 -1.54
CA PHE A 6 -33.03 -21.04 -1.19
C PHE A 6 -33.42 -22.29 -1.96
N ASP A 7 -34.16 -23.20 -1.32
CA ASP A 7 -34.73 -24.32 -2.00
C ASP A 7 -35.94 -23.89 -2.88
N GLY A 8 -36.44 -24.78 -3.70
CA GLY A 8 -37.60 -24.50 -4.57
C GLY A 8 -38.89 -24.14 -3.82
N ALA A 9 -38.94 -24.30 -2.50
CA ALA A 9 -40.03 -23.90 -1.63
C ALA A 9 -39.82 -22.56 -0.94
N GLY A 10 -38.67 -21.88 -1.19
CA GLY A 10 -38.31 -20.61 -0.59
C GLY A 10 -37.70 -20.69 0.81
N ASN A 11 -37.35 -21.88 1.29
CA ASN A 11 -36.66 -22.04 2.57
C ASN A 11 -35.17 -21.80 2.41
N ALA A 12 -34.54 -21.22 3.42
CA ALA A 12 -33.10 -21.03 3.41
C ALA A 12 -32.39 -22.40 3.35
N SER A 13 -31.57 -22.58 2.32
CA SER A 13 -30.76 -23.78 2.09
C SER A 13 -29.30 -23.44 2.23
N ASN A 14 -28.50 -24.37 2.73
CA ASN A 14 -27.05 -24.27 2.72
C ASN A 14 -26.43 -24.73 1.37
N SER A 15 -27.29 -25.06 0.38
CA SER A 15 -26.88 -25.53 -0.94
C SER A 15 -27.00 -24.41 -1.98
N ILE A 16 -25.95 -24.24 -2.76
CA ILE A 16 -25.89 -23.30 -3.89
C ILE A 16 -25.53 -24.09 -5.13
N GLY A 17 -26.43 -23.99 -6.16
CA GLY A 17 -26.20 -24.58 -7.46
C GLY A 17 -26.07 -23.49 -8.53
N ALA A 18 -25.04 -23.57 -9.37
CA ALA A 18 -24.78 -22.61 -10.44
C ALA A 18 -23.93 -23.22 -11.57
N LYS A 19 -23.83 -22.49 -12.69
CA LYS A 19 -22.89 -22.87 -13.74
C LYS A 19 -21.44 -22.73 -13.24
N SER A 20 -21.12 -21.60 -12.63
CA SER A 20 -19.83 -21.36 -11.95
C SER A 20 -20.05 -20.62 -10.64
N ILE A 21 -19.24 -20.92 -9.64
CA ILE A 21 -19.27 -20.29 -8.33
C ILE A 21 -17.90 -19.68 -8.08
N THR A 22 -17.89 -18.39 -7.73
CA THR A 22 -16.69 -17.70 -7.29
C THR A 22 -16.89 -17.14 -5.90
N VAL A 23 -16.00 -17.50 -4.98
CA VAL A 23 -15.90 -16.96 -3.64
C VAL A 23 -14.60 -16.18 -3.60
N MET A 24 -14.69 -14.85 -3.54
CA MET A 24 -13.51 -13.98 -3.63
C MET A 24 -13.49 -12.98 -2.48
N ALA A 25 -12.31 -12.81 -1.92
CA ALA A 25 -11.97 -11.74 -1.01
C ALA A 25 -10.73 -11.01 -1.53
N GLU A 26 -10.85 -9.71 -1.74
CA GLU A 26 -9.75 -8.88 -2.17
C GLU A 26 -9.58 -7.70 -1.20
N ASN A 27 -8.35 -7.47 -0.77
CA ASN A 27 -7.95 -6.29 -0.01
C ASN A 27 -6.84 -5.56 -0.78
N VAL A 28 -7.17 -4.38 -1.29
CA VAL A 28 -6.20 -3.48 -1.96
C VAL A 28 -5.97 -2.31 -1.03
N SER A 29 -4.76 -2.19 -0.52
CA SER A 29 -4.38 -1.12 0.38
C SER A 29 -3.29 -0.26 -0.25
N ARG A 30 -3.48 1.06 -0.16
CA ARG A 30 -2.50 2.05 -0.60
C ARG A 30 -2.16 2.93 0.58
N THR A 31 -0.90 3.05 0.87
CA THR A 31 -0.40 3.96 1.91
C THR A 31 0.63 4.88 1.30
N SER A 32 0.52 6.16 1.64
CA SER A 32 1.57 7.13 1.37
C SER A 32 1.87 7.87 2.67
N MET A 33 3.10 7.81 3.10
CA MET A 33 3.58 8.47 4.31
C MET A 33 4.79 9.33 4.00
N SER A 34 4.79 10.56 4.50
CA SER A 34 5.92 11.46 4.29
C SER A 34 6.28 12.22 5.57
N ALA A 35 7.57 12.41 5.76
CA ALA A 35 8.10 13.34 6.76
C ALA A 35 9.22 14.16 6.13
N SER A 36 9.15 15.47 6.33
CA SER A 36 10.17 16.40 5.88
C SER A 36 10.55 17.31 7.02
N ALA A 37 11.84 17.50 7.21
CA ALA A 37 12.36 18.47 8.14
C ALA A 37 13.33 19.39 7.41
N TYR A 38 13.09 20.68 7.54
CA TYR A 38 13.89 21.72 6.91
C TYR A 38 14.44 22.62 8.00
N GLN A 39 15.71 22.93 7.89
CA GLN A 39 16.32 23.97 8.68
C GLN A 39 16.91 25.01 7.71
N ASN A 40 16.27 26.15 7.66
CA ASN A 40 16.67 27.28 6.83
C ASN A 40 17.01 28.48 7.72
N GLU A 41 17.83 29.38 7.19
CA GLU A 41 18.00 30.71 7.77
C GLU A 41 16.68 31.48 7.72
N PHE A 42 16.30 32.09 8.82
CA PHE A 42 15.15 33.00 8.88
C PHE A 42 15.62 34.43 8.74
N THR A 43 15.12 35.13 7.73
CA THR A 43 15.19 36.57 7.63
C THR A 43 13.91 37.18 8.21
N ASP A 44 14.05 38.27 8.95
CA ASP A 44 12.88 39.03 9.38
C ASP A 44 12.24 39.82 8.21
N VAL A 45 11.09 40.44 8.47
CA VAL A 45 10.40 41.26 7.47
C VAL A 45 11.19 42.46 6.94
N ASN A 46 12.32 42.79 7.58
CA ASN A 46 13.21 43.88 7.18
C ASN A 46 14.46 43.36 6.46
N GLY A 47 14.54 42.03 6.22
CA GLY A 47 15.69 41.40 5.57
C GLY A 47 16.91 41.23 6.47
N LEU A 48 16.77 41.43 7.78
CA LEU A 48 17.83 41.13 8.75
C LEU A 48 17.81 39.62 9.06
N LEU A 49 19.00 39.00 9.00
CA LEU A 49 19.22 37.64 9.48
C LEU A 49 18.98 37.58 11.00
N LEU A 50 17.86 36.97 11.39
CA LEU A 50 17.48 36.90 12.81
C LEU A 50 18.25 35.85 13.62
N ASN A 51 18.94 34.93 12.98
CA ASN A 51 19.76 33.93 13.65
C ASN A 51 20.83 33.38 12.70
N ASN A 52 22.05 33.81 12.86
CA ASN A 52 23.21 33.04 12.41
C ASN A 52 23.28 31.77 13.28
N LYS A 53 22.72 30.69 12.80
CA LYS A 53 22.97 29.38 13.41
C LYS A 53 24.15 28.76 12.71
N ASP A 54 25.26 28.75 13.38
CA ASP A 54 26.49 28.12 12.93
C ASP A 54 26.29 26.58 12.75
N THR A 55 25.27 26.01 13.37
CA THR A 55 25.00 24.58 13.33
C THR A 55 23.53 24.29 13.17
N GLY A 56 23.17 23.43 12.19
CA GLY A 56 21.83 22.97 11.94
C GLY A 56 21.73 21.44 11.85
N ILE A 57 20.71 20.86 12.50
CA ILE A 57 20.44 19.43 12.44
C ILE A 57 18.99 19.19 12.01
N SER A 58 18.79 18.33 11.01
CA SER A 58 17.48 17.92 10.49
C SER A 58 17.38 16.40 10.44
N LEU A 59 16.39 15.83 11.14
CA LEU A 59 16.19 14.38 11.21
C LEU A 59 14.70 14.01 11.12
N PRO A 60 14.11 13.94 9.92
CA PRO A 60 12.77 13.41 9.75
C PRO A 60 12.73 11.89 9.91
N VAL A 61 11.66 11.41 10.51
CA VAL A 61 11.42 9.98 10.73
C VAL A 61 10.03 9.62 10.22
N VAL A 62 9.94 8.58 9.38
CA VAL A 62 8.68 7.95 8.96
C VAL A 62 8.66 6.53 9.50
N VAL A 63 7.60 6.19 10.20
CA VAL A 63 7.33 4.82 10.64
C VAL A 63 5.93 4.45 10.21
N GLY A 64 5.80 3.39 9.42
CA GLY A 64 4.54 2.85 8.95
C GLY A 64 4.37 1.40 9.33
N ILE A 65 3.16 1.05 9.77
CA ILE A 65 2.75 -0.32 10.02
C ILE A 65 1.49 -0.55 9.21
N GLN A 66 1.49 -1.59 8.38
CA GLN A 66 0.36 -1.91 7.53
C GLN A 66 0.04 -3.40 7.60
N ASP A 67 -1.19 -3.70 8.06
CA ASP A 67 -1.71 -5.05 8.15
C ASP A 67 -2.84 -5.22 7.12
N ASN A 68 -2.67 -6.15 6.19
CA ASN A 68 -3.64 -6.47 5.15
C ASN A 68 -4.09 -7.92 5.29
N THR A 69 -5.40 -8.13 5.37
CA THR A 69 -5.97 -9.48 5.45
C THR A 69 -7.09 -9.63 4.43
N ALA A 70 -7.05 -10.72 3.68
CA ALA A 70 -8.14 -11.19 2.83
C ALA A 70 -8.41 -12.67 3.14
N THR A 71 -9.67 -13.00 3.46
CA THR A 71 -10.07 -14.37 3.76
C THR A 71 -11.27 -14.76 2.91
N ALA A 72 -11.12 -15.79 2.09
CA ALA A 72 -12.16 -16.38 1.27
C ALA A 72 -12.43 -17.83 1.70
N VAL A 73 -13.65 -18.11 2.14
CA VAL A 73 -14.04 -19.43 2.64
C VAL A 73 -15.21 -19.97 1.85
N ALA A 74 -15.02 -21.10 1.19
CA ALA A 74 -16.11 -21.85 0.56
C ALA A 74 -16.72 -22.81 1.59
N GLY A 75 -17.99 -22.62 1.93
CA GLY A 75 -18.70 -23.43 2.93
C GLY A 75 -20.09 -23.85 2.46
N GLY A 76 -20.65 -24.91 3.05
CA GLY A 76 -21.93 -25.48 2.69
C GLY A 76 -21.85 -26.41 1.48
N ASP A 77 -23.00 -26.66 0.84
CA ASP A 77 -23.14 -27.48 -0.36
C ASP A 77 -23.00 -26.61 -1.60
N LEU A 78 -21.89 -26.71 -2.33
CA LEU A 78 -21.62 -25.98 -3.56
C LEU A 78 -21.59 -26.92 -4.74
N LYS A 79 -22.49 -26.68 -5.71
CA LYS A 79 -22.62 -27.49 -6.94
C LYS A 79 -22.43 -26.61 -8.15
N ALA A 80 -21.46 -26.93 -8.99
CA ALA A 80 -21.23 -26.22 -10.24
C ALA A 80 -21.12 -27.19 -11.43
N SER A 81 -21.64 -26.77 -12.58
CA SER A 81 -21.42 -27.55 -13.80
C SER A 81 -20.03 -27.32 -14.38
N ASP A 82 -19.45 -26.12 -14.26
CA ASP A 82 -18.20 -25.74 -14.91
C ASP A 82 -17.03 -25.58 -13.93
N ALA A 83 -17.11 -24.64 -12.97
CA ALA A 83 -15.99 -24.39 -12.07
C ALA A 83 -16.43 -23.82 -10.72
N ILE A 84 -15.63 -24.10 -9.68
CA ILE A 84 -15.68 -23.41 -8.39
C ILE A 84 -14.31 -22.79 -8.13
N THR A 85 -14.30 -21.48 -7.89
CA THR A 85 -13.08 -20.73 -7.56
C THR A 85 -13.20 -20.12 -6.18
N VAL A 86 -12.21 -20.35 -5.35
CA VAL A 86 -12.06 -19.72 -4.02
C VAL A 86 -10.75 -18.93 -4.06
N GLU A 87 -10.85 -17.60 -3.95
CA GLU A 87 -9.69 -16.74 -4.14
C GLU A 87 -9.60 -15.68 -3.06
N ALA A 88 -8.43 -15.58 -2.42
CA ALA A 88 -8.10 -14.52 -1.49
C ALA A 88 -6.88 -13.76 -2.00
N ILE A 89 -7.00 -12.44 -2.11
CA ILE A 89 -5.94 -11.59 -2.65
C ILE A 89 -5.71 -10.42 -1.71
N THR A 90 -4.47 -10.23 -1.29
CA THR A 90 -4.02 -8.97 -0.70
C THR A 90 -3.07 -8.29 -1.66
N ARG A 91 -3.27 -7.00 -1.89
CA ARG A 91 -2.41 -6.21 -2.77
C ARG A 91 -2.01 -4.90 -2.12
N VAL A 92 -0.74 -4.60 -2.25
CA VAL A 92 -0.19 -3.26 -2.07
C VAL A 92 0.41 -2.86 -3.42
N PRO A 93 -0.42 -2.29 -4.32
CA PRO A 93 0.04 -1.92 -5.64
C PRO A 93 0.88 -0.66 -5.54
N TRP A 94 2.05 -0.69 -6.15
CA TRP A 94 2.78 0.52 -6.45
C TRP A 94 2.29 1.05 -7.80
N GLU A 95 1.47 2.09 -7.75
CA GLU A 95 1.04 2.80 -8.94
C GLU A 95 1.75 4.15 -9.01
N ILE A 96 2.80 4.21 -9.79
CA ILE A 96 3.21 5.50 -10.31
C ILE A 96 2.31 5.82 -11.49
N ALA A 97 1.47 6.84 -11.35
CA ALA A 97 0.80 7.45 -12.48
C ALA A 97 1.87 8.18 -13.32
N PHE A 98 2.60 7.45 -14.13
CA PHE A 98 3.50 8.03 -15.10
C PHE A 98 2.73 8.53 -16.31
N GLU A 99 2.65 9.82 -16.47
CA GLU A 99 2.63 10.41 -17.79
C GLU A 99 4.07 10.47 -18.35
N PRO A 100 4.28 10.40 -19.68
CA PRO A 100 5.28 9.55 -20.32
C PRO A 100 6.67 10.14 -20.50
N THR A 101 7.34 10.65 -19.51
CA THR A 101 8.77 10.99 -19.67
C THR A 101 9.58 10.66 -18.43
N VAL A 102 9.98 9.39 -18.33
CA VAL A 102 10.89 8.88 -17.28
C VAL A 102 12.13 9.78 -17.08
N LYS A 103 12.66 10.41 -18.13
CA LYS A 103 13.78 11.35 -18.01
C LYS A 103 13.41 12.68 -17.35
N GLY A 104 12.22 13.20 -17.61
CA GLY A 104 11.71 14.40 -16.96
C GLY A 104 11.39 14.17 -15.50
N PHE A 105 10.96 12.95 -15.15
CA PHE A 105 10.60 12.57 -13.79
C PHE A 105 11.82 12.53 -12.84
N ILE A 106 12.89 11.86 -13.23
CA ILE A 106 14.09 11.78 -12.37
C ILE A 106 14.69 13.16 -12.14
N SER A 107 14.75 13.99 -13.16
CA SER A 107 15.24 15.37 -13.02
C SER A 107 14.27 16.25 -12.25
N SER A 108 12.95 16.06 -12.41
CA SER A 108 11.92 16.79 -11.68
C SER A 108 11.82 16.33 -10.22
N ALA A 109 11.91 15.03 -9.95
CA ALA A 109 11.94 14.51 -8.58
C ALA A 109 13.19 14.98 -7.82
N PHE A 110 14.34 15.06 -8.52
CA PHE A 110 15.57 15.58 -7.92
C PHE A 110 15.52 17.10 -7.74
N SER A 111 14.92 17.84 -8.66
CA SER A 111 14.70 19.30 -8.52
C SER A 111 13.57 19.61 -7.55
N ALA A 112 12.54 18.76 -7.50
CA ALA A 112 11.42 18.87 -6.59
C ALA A 112 11.80 18.52 -5.14
N SER A 113 12.85 17.73 -4.94
CA SER A 113 13.41 17.53 -3.60
C SER A 113 13.98 18.81 -3.00
N MET A 114 14.21 19.81 -3.83
CA MET A 114 14.66 21.16 -3.42
C MET A 114 13.50 22.15 -3.24
N ASP A 115 12.29 21.81 -3.66
CA ASP A 115 11.10 22.66 -3.45
C ASP A 115 10.25 22.10 -2.31
N PRO A 116 10.20 22.79 -1.14
CA PRO A 116 9.43 22.35 0.02
C PRO A 116 7.92 22.26 -0.25
N ASN A 117 7.43 22.82 -1.35
CA ASN A 117 6.02 22.81 -1.72
C ASN A 117 5.64 21.63 -2.62
N LEU A 118 6.61 20.90 -3.15
CA LEU A 118 6.34 19.72 -3.97
C LEU A 118 6.19 18.47 -3.09
N ASN A 119 4.96 18.01 -2.97
CA ASN A 119 4.65 16.80 -2.22
C ASN A 119 5.02 15.54 -3.03
N VAL A 120 6.30 15.19 -3.03
CA VAL A 120 6.82 13.96 -3.69
C VAL A 120 6.42 12.69 -2.93
N GLY A 121 5.86 12.85 -1.72
CA GLY A 121 5.42 11.73 -0.88
C GLY A 121 4.37 10.83 -1.55
N ASN A 122 3.64 11.36 -2.54
CA ASN A 122 2.67 10.56 -3.30
C ASN A 122 3.30 9.58 -4.30
N LEU A 123 4.62 9.65 -4.51
CA LEU A 123 5.34 8.79 -5.45
C LEU A 123 5.94 7.56 -4.79
N CYS A 124 5.99 7.55 -3.48
CA CYS A 124 6.57 6.47 -2.69
C CYS A 124 5.60 6.08 -1.57
N ASP A 125 5.65 4.85 -1.14
CA ASP A 125 4.88 4.37 0.02
C ASP A 125 5.38 5.04 1.31
N SER A 126 6.67 5.34 1.37
CA SER A 126 7.23 6.20 2.40
C SER A 126 8.32 7.13 1.86
N TRP A 127 8.32 8.36 2.35
CA TRP A 127 9.29 9.38 2.01
C TRP A 127 9.79 10.08 3.26
N ALA A 128 11.09 10.04 3.51
CA ALA A 128 11.72 10.80 4.56
C ALA A 128 12.85 11.67 3.99
N GLN A 129 12.75 12.98 4.16
CA GLN A 129 13.75 13.93 3.65
C GLN A 129 14.19 14.90 4.72
N GLY A 130 15.48 14.92 5.02
CA GLY A 130 16.15 15.91 5.86
C GLY A 130 16.90 16.95 5.03
N THR A 131 16.77 18.22 5.37
CA THR A 131 17.53 19.31 4.77
C THR A 131 18.06 20.22 5.86
N ALA A 132 19.36 20.47 5.85
CA ALA A 132 20.01 21.46 6.72
C ALA A 132 20.91 22.34 5.87
N THR A 133 20.58 23.63 5.84
CA THR A 133 21.34 24.67 5.15
C THR A 133 21.73 25.72 6.18
N VAL A 134 23.00 25.81 6.52
CA VAL A 134 23.53 26.70 7.55
C VAL A 134 24.93 27.19 7.16
N GLU A 135 25.39 28.30 7.76
CA GLU A 135 26.66 28.94 7.36
C GLU A 135 27.91 28.12 7.68
N GLU A 136 27.96 27.36 8.80
CA GLU A 136 29.15 26.65 9.19
C GLU A 136 29.01 25.12 9.16
N VAL A 137 28.05 24.55 9.89
CA VAL A 137 27.88 23.08 9.98
C VAL A 137 26.43 22.67 9.85
N GLY A 138 26.07 22.04 8.73
CA GLY A 138 24.78 21.43 8.50
C GLY A 138 24.85 19.91 8.57
N ALA A 139 23.98 19.30 9.36
CA ALA A 139 23.79 17.85 9.39
C ALA A 139 22.35 17.48 9.08
N ALA A 140 22.14 16.66 8.05
CA ALA A 140 20.82 16.15 7.69
C ALA A 140 20.84 14.62 7.73
N GLY A 141 19.83 14.05 8.35
CA GLY A 141 19.57 12.62 8.38
C GLY A 141 18.12 12.35 8.01
N SER A 142 17.78 11.12 7.61
CA SER A 142 16.39 10.69 7.44
C SER A 142 16.25 9.21 7.72
N ILE A 143 15.12 8.83 8.31
CA ILE A 143 14.82 7.43 8.63
C ILE A 143 13.43 7.11 8.08
N SER A 144 13.33 6.01 7.31
CA SER A 144 12.07 5.45 6.88
C SER A 144 12.02 3.98 7.26
N VAL A 145 11.00 3.61 8.03
CA VAL A 145 10.75 2.24 8.47
C VAL A 145 9.32 1.87 8.09
N MET A 146 9.15 0.78 7.34
CA MET A 146 7.87 0.24 6.95
C MET A 146 7.79 -1.23 7.36
N ASP A 147 6.73 -1.58 8.07
CA ASP A 147 6.40 -2.96 8.41
C ASP A 147 5.11 -3.35 7.69
N TYR A 148 5.18 -4.41 6.90
CA TYR A 148 4.06 -4.94 6.13
C TYR A 148 3.73 -6.35 6.56
N THR A 149 2.49 -6.56 6.97
CA THR A 149 1.92 -7.88 7.16
C THR A 149 0.82 -8.11 6.13
N GLY A 150 0.98 -9.10 5.28
CA GLY A 150 -0.02 -9.52 4.30
C GLY A 150 -0.49 -10.96 4.58
N VAL A 151 -1.79 -11.16 4.78
CA VAL A 151 -2.38 -12.48 4.96
C VAL A 151 -3.47 -12.68 3.92
N ALA A 152 -3.23 -13.57 2.96
CA ALA A 152 -4.25 -14.08 2.06
C ALA A 152 -4.58 -15.52 2.43
N ASP A 153 -5.84 -15.79 2.80
CA ASP A 153 -6.31 -17.11 3.20
C ASP A 153 -7.51 -17.52 2.36
N ALA A 154 -7.34 -18.53 1.51
CA ALA A 154 -8.39 -19.11 0.71
C ALA A 154 -8.53 -20.59 1.04
N HIS A 155 -9.68 -21.00 1.53
CA HIS A 155 -9.89 -22.41 1.88
C HIS A 155 -11.34 -22.87 1.73
N VAL A 156 -11.51 -24.18 1.67
CA VAL A 156 -12.78 -24.85 1.74
C VAL A 156 -13.03 -25.20 3.21
N ALA A 157 -14.21 -24.84 3.72
CA ALA A 157 -14.59 -25.14 5.08
C ALA A 157 -14.65 -26.65 5.33
N LYS A 158 -14.37 -27.08 6.56
CA LYS A 158 -14.26 -28.50 6.94
C LYS A 158 -15.48 -29.36 6.56
N ASP A 159 -16.67 -28.77 6.66
CA ASP A 159 -17.93 -29.51 6.44
C ASP A 159 -18.57 -29.13 5.09
N ALA A 160 -17.82 -28.53 4.16
CA ALA A 160 -18.32 -28.17 2.85
C ALA A 160 -18.34 -29.38 1.92
N ILE A 161 -19.41 -29.47 1.13
CA ILE A 161 -19.53 -30.43 0.03
C ILE A 161 -19.33 -29.67 -1.27
N ILE A 162 -18.30 -30.03 -2.02
CA ILE A 162 -17.96 -29.40 -3.29
C ILE A 162 -18.20 -30.42 -4.41
N ASP A 163 -19.12 -30.11 -5.33
CA ASP A 163 -19.43 -30.93 -6.49
C ASP A 163 -19.27 -30.12 -7.78
N VAL A 164 -18.25 -30.47 -8.57
CA VAL A 164 -17.93 -29.84 -9.86
C VAL A 164 -18.04 -30.91 -10.94
N GLN A 165 -18.98 -30.75 -11.89
CA GLN A 165 -19.33 -31.82 -12.86
C GLN A 165 -18.37 -31.90 -14.06
N ASN A 166 -18.05 -30.75 -14.68
CA ASN A 166 -17.29 -30.72 -15.93
C ASN A 166 -16.05 -29.81 -15.89
N GLY A 167 -15.60 -29.38 -14.71
CA GLY A 167 -14.47 -28.45 -14.57
C GLY A 167 -13.69 -28.67 -13.31
N ASP A 168 -13.09 -27.61 -12.81
CA ASP A 168 -12.11 -27.66 -11.74
C ASP A 168 -12.54 -26.88 -10.49
N LEU A 169 -12.10 -27.36 -9.34
CA LEU A 169 -12.00 -26.57 -8.13
C LEU A 169 -10.63 -25.85 -8.10
N LYS A 170 -10.66 -24.52 -8.05
CA LYS A 170 -9.45 -23.69 -7.86
C LYS A 170 -9.49 -23.04 -6.49
N VAL A 171 -8.43 -23.22 -5.71
CA VAL A 171 -8.22 -22.53 -4.45
C VAL A 171 -6.91 -21.77 -4.56
N ASN A 172 -6.97 -20.44 -4.50
CA ASN A 172 -5.84 -19.57 -4.73
C ASN A 172 -5.72 -18.50 -3.63
N ALA A 173 -4.54 -18.38 -3.04
CA ALA A 173 -4.20 -17.33 -2.11
C ALA A 173 -2.99 -16.56 -2.64
N LEU A 174 -3.15 -15.26 -2.86
CA LEU A 174 -2.13 -14.39 -3.41
C LEU A 174 -1.86 -13.22 -2.47
N ASN A 175 -0.61 -13.06 -2.09
CA ASN A 175 -0.12 -11.87 -1.43
C ASN A 175 0.85 -11.15 -2.37
N ASP A 176 0.39 -10.03 -2.94
CA ASP A 176 1.12 -9.25 -3.93
C ASP A 176 1.48 -7.88 -3.33
N VAL A 177 2.75 -7.71 -2.96
CA VAL A 177 3.24 -6.52 -2.28
C VAL A 177 4.37 -5.92 -3.09
N VAL A 178 4.15 -4.72 -3.59
CA VAL A 178 5.19 -3.89 -4.21
C VAL A 178 5.28 -2.59 -3.47
N THR A 179 6.40 -2.32 -2.81
CA THR A 179 6.62 -1.11 -2.01
C THR A 179 7.84 -0.36 -2.48
N VAL A 180 7.77 0.96 -2.45
CA VAL A 180 8.89 1.84 -2.71
C VAL A 180 9.08 2.80 -1.54
N ASN A 181 10.17 2.62 -0.83
CA ASN A 181 10.55 3.44 0.31
C ASN A 181 11.77 4.27 -0.04
N PHE A 182 11.73 5.55 0.26
CA PHE A 182 12.82 6.47 0.00
C PHE A 182 13.22 7.24 1.25
N SER A 183 14.53 7.34 1.46
CA SER A 183 15.12 8.14 2.52
C SER A 183 16.31 8.90 1.96
N GLY A 184 16.34 10.20 2.11
CA GLY A 184 17.37 11.04 1.52
C GLY A 184 17.68 12.30 2.33
N ASN A 185 18.88 12.82 2.16
CA ASN A 185 19.36 14.01 2.85
C ASN A 185 19.95 15.00 1.86
N ILE A 186 19.78 16.29 2.15
CA ILE A 186 20.45 17.37 1.46
C ILE A 186 21.09 18.25 2.52
N SER A 187 22.40 18.39 2.43
CA SER A 187 23.17 19.34 3.25
C SER A 187 24.06 20.18 2.34
N SER A 188 24.13 21.45 2.57
CA SER A 188 25.00 22.41 1.88
C SER A 188 25.56 23.43 2.85
#